data_40bed810f2a9fdca345e694bab9a51cf
#
_entry.id   40bed810f2a9fdca345e694bab9a51cf
#
_cell.length_a   1.000
_cell.length_b   1.000
_cell.length_c   1.000
_cell.angle_alpha   90.00
_cell.angle_beta   90.00
_cell.angle_gamma   90.00
#
_symmetry.space_group_name_H-M   'P 1'
#
loop_
_entity.id
_entity.type
_entity.pdbx_description
1 polymer ?
#
loop_
_entity_poly.entity_id
_entity_poly.type
_entity_poly.pdbx_seq_one_letter_code
_entity_poly.pdbx_strand_id
1 'polypeptide(L)'
;AKALCNELGLDWIIINASESGNIDTLRTKIKQFASTVSLQGGYKVVILDEADYLNAQSTQPALRGFIEEFANNCRFILTCNFKNRIIEPLHSRCGVYEFNTTKKELAGLAAQFMKRATSILDAEGVSRIDDKSLANLIMKHAPDWRRILNELQRHSMVGIDSDRGDSNVLSYSSLFDYLKSKD
;
A
#
# COMPACT_ATOMS: atom_id res chain seq x y z
N ALA A 1 -0.76 1.60 8.58
CA ALA A 1 0.12 1.22 9.69
C ALA A 1 1.17 2.29 10.00
N LYS A 2 2.09 2.66 9.06
CA LYS A 2 3.15 3.66 9.30
C LYS A 2 2.61 5.00 9.80
N ALA A 3 1.60 5.57 9.14
CA ALA A 3 1.00 6.85 9.52
C ALA A 3 0.47 6.82 10.96
N LEU A 4 -0.19 5.73 11.35
CA LEU A 4 -0.69 5.55 12.71
C LEU A 4 0.45 5.55 13.75
N CYS A 5 1.53 4.82 13.48
CA CYS A 5 2.68 4.79 14.38
C CYS A 5 3.35 6.16 14.52
N ASN A 6 3.49 6.89 13.41
CA ASN A 6 4.07 8.24 13.41
C ASN A 6 3.18 9.25 14.17
N GLU A 7 1.87 9.19 13.99
CA GLU A 7 0.92 10.07 14.67
C GLU A 7 0.91 9.84 16.19
N LEU A 8 1.07 8.58 16.60
CA LEU A 8 1.14 8.20 18.02
C LEU A 8 2.56 8.32 18.62
N GLY A 9 3.56 8.72 17.86
CA GLY A 9 4.96 8.83 18.33
C GLY A 9 5.54 7.51 18.79
N LEU A 10 5.15 6.38 18.18
CA LEU A 10 5.61 5.05 18.59
C LEU A 10 6.88 4.64 17.83
N ASP A 11 7.78 3.93 18.52
CA ASP A 11 8.90 3.24 17.85
C ASP A 11 8.37 2.07 17.03
N TRP A 12 8.73 1.99 15.76
CA TRP A 12 8.26 0.92 14.89
C TRP A 12 9.31 0.44 13.89
N ILE A 13 9.19 -0.82 13.50
CA ILE A 13 9.90 -1.39 12.34
C ILE A 13 8.88 -1.96 11.36
N ILE A 14 9.27 -1.99 10.10
CA ILE A 14 8.50 -2.70 9.08
C ILE A 14 9.34 -3.84 8.51
N ILE A 15 8.71 -4.98 8.35
CA ILE A 15 9.29 -6.16 7.73
C ILE A 15 8.33 -6.59 6.62
N ASN A 16 8.81 -6.55 5.37
CA ASN A 16 8.05 -7.06 4.25
C ASN A 16 8.16 -8.59 4.23
N ALA A 17 7.02 -9.26 4.37
CA ALA A 17 6.94 -10.71 4.45
C ALA A 17 7.23 -11.39 3.10
N SER A 18 6.99 -10.70 1.98
CA SER A 18 7.29 -11.23 0.65
C SER A 18 8.80 -11.30 0.36
N GLU A 19 9.58 -10.40 0.96
CA GLU A 19 11.04 -10.34 0.80
C GLU A 19 11.78 -11.14 1.87
N SER A 20 11.29 -11.12 3.10
CA SER A 20 11.95 -11.65 4.29
C SER A 20 11.26 -12.92 4.85
N GLY A 21 10.61 -13.71 3.98
CA GLY A 21 9.78 -14.85 4.37
C GLY A 21 10.47 -15.99 5.13
N ASN A 22 11.81 -15.94 5.30
CA ASN A 22 12.54 -16.90 6.10
C ASN A 22 12.27 -16.66 7.60
N ILE A 23 11.84 -17.71 8.28
CA ILE A 23 11.51 -17.71 9.71
C ILE A 23 12.67 -17.22 10.60
N ASP A 24 13.91 -17.58 10.29
CA ASP A 24 15.07 -17.21 11.11
C ASP A 24 15.41 -15.72 10.98
N THR A 25 15.29 -15.17 9.78
CA THR A 25 15.44 -13.73 9.55
C THR A 25 14.38 -12.93 10.28
N LEU A 26 13.12 -13.38 10.20
CA LEU A 26 12.00 -12.76 10.88
C LEU A 26 12.18 -12.81 12.40
N ARG A 27 12.54 -13.99 12.92
CA ARG A 27 12.82 -14.22 14.35
C ARG A 27 13.90 -13.28 14.87
N THR A 28 15.02 -13.18 14.15
CA THR A 28 16.15 -12.34 14.54
C THR A 28 15.75 -10.87 14.59
N LYS A 29 15.13 -10.34 13.54
CA LYS A 29 14.68 -8.95 13.46
C LYS A 29 13.67 -8.60 14.54
N ILE A 30 12.67 -9.46 14.74
CA ILE A 30 11.64 -9.24 15.76
C ILE A 30 12.27 -9.26 17.16
N LYS A 31 13.10 -10.28 17.48
CA LYS A 31 13.74 -10.37 18.79
C LYS A 31 14.64 -9.18 19.08
N GLN A 32 15.50 -8.78 18.15
CA GLN A 32 16.37 -7.62 18.33
C GLN A 32 15.58 -6.35 18.64
N PHE A 33 14.49 -6.13 17.93
CA PHE A 33 13.67 -4.95 18.13
C PHE A 33 12.81 -5.05 19.39
N ALA A 34 12.08 -6.14 19.59
CA ALA A 34 11.11 -6.30 20.66
C ALA A 34 11.75 -6.49 22.06
N SER A 35 13.00 -6.98 22.13
CA SER A 35 13.71 -7.17 23.41
C SER A 35 14.25 -5.85 24.01
N THR A 36 14.29 -4.77 23.25
CA THR A 36 14.74 -3.45 23.74
C THR A 36 13.54 -2.60 24.15
N VAL A 37 13.75 -1.74 25.15
CA VAL A 37 12.73 -0.79 25.61
C VAL A 37 12.64 0.40 24.65
N SER A 38 11.46 0.98 24.49
CA SER A 38 11.26 2.22 23.73
C SER A 38 11.91 3.40 24.48
N LEU A 39 12.68 4.23 23.77
CA LEU A 39 13.27 5.46 24.31
C LEU A 39 12.23 6.57 24.50
N GLN A 40 11.12 6.50 23.74
CA GLN A 40 10.04 7.49 23.82
C GLN A 40 8.95 7.08 24.84
N GLY A 41 9.08 5.92 25.42
CA GLY A 41 8.04 5.30 26.27
C GLY A 41 6.93 4.66 25.42
N GLY A 42 6.10 3.83 26.06
CA GLY A 42 4.99 3.13 25.40
C GLY A 42 5.41 1.84 24.70
N TYR A 43 4.53 1.36 23.84
CA TYR A 43 4.74 0.11 23.10
C TYR A 43 5.54 0.35 21.83
N LYS A 44 6.40 -0.61 21.51
CA LYS A 44 7.01 -0.71 20.18
C LYS A 44 6.07 -1.42 19.22
N VAL A 45 6.19 -1.15 17.93
CA VAL A 45 5.30 -1.77 16.93
C VAL A 45 6.11 -2.47 15.85
N VAL A 46 5.82 -3.74 15.64
CA VAL A 46 6.31 -4.51 14.49
C VAL A 46 5.21 -4.55 13.44
N ILE A 47 5.48 -3.95 12.28
CA ILE A 47 4.59 -3.98 11.13
C ILE A 47 5.08 -5.09 10.19
N LEU A 48 4.24 -6.11 9.98
CA LEU A 48 4.46 -7.17 9.00
C LEU A 48 3.63 -6.85 7.76
N ASP A 49 4.29 -6.30 6.74
CA ASP A 49 3.64 -5.95 5.49
C ASP A 49 3.55 -7.16 4.58
N GLU A 50 2.44 -7.32 3.86
CA GLU A 50 2.15 -8.47 3.01
C GLU A 50 2.20 -9.81 3.77
N ALA A 51 1.65 -9.87 4.99
CA ALA A 51 1.73 -11.02 5.88
C ALA A 51 1.09 -12.30 5.30
N ASP A 52 0.26 -12.20 4.29
CA ASP A 52 -0.32 -13.31 3.55
C ASP A 52 0.70 -14.08 2.67
N TYR A 53 1.94 -13.57 2.53
CA TYR A 53 3.06 -14.29 1.93
C TYR A 53 3.86 -15.13 2.94
N LEU A 54 3.62 -14.95 4.25
CA LEU A 54 4.26 -15.79 5.27
C LEU A 54 3.80 -17.24 5.15
N ASN A 55 4.75 -18.17 5.25
CA ASN A 55 4.43 -19.60 5.23
C ASN A 55 3.48 -20.00 6.37
N ALA A 56 2.31 -20.54 6.00
CA ALA A 56 1.23 -20.90 6.94
C ALA A 56 1.60 -22.07 7.86
N GLN A 57 2.54 -22.93 7.45
CA GLN A 57 2.92 -24.13 8.22
C GLN A 57 4.13 -23.91 9.14
N SER A 58 4.95 -22.89 8.89
CA SER A 58 6.16 -22.64 9.67
C SER A 58 6.21 -21.25 10.28
N THR A 59 6.13 -20.21 9.46
CA THR A 59 6.38 -18.82 9.90
C THR A 59 5.21 -18.23 10.66
N GLN A 60 3.98 -18.45 10.21
CA GLN A 60 2.79 -17.94 10.89
C GLN A 60 2.57 -18.59 12.29
N PRO A 61 2.75 -19.91 12.48
CA PRO A 61 2.73 -20.50 13.82
C PRO A 61 3.80 -19.95 14.78
N ALA A 62 5.02 -19.69 14.27
CA ALA A 62 6.07 -19.08 15.07
C ALA A 62 5.73 -17.63 15.46
N LEU A 63 5.10 -16.87 14.56
CA LEU A 63 4.64 -15.50 14.84
C LEU A 63 3.63 -15.45 15.99
N ARG A 64 2.76 -16.45 16.10
CA ARG A 64 1.87 -16.61 17.26
C ARG A 64 2.66 -16.57 18.58
N GLY A 65 3.76 -17.33 18.66
CA GLY A 65 4.63 -17.34 19.83
C GLY A 65 5.26 -15.97 20.12
N PHE A 66 5.68 -15.25 19.08
CA PHE A 66 6.26 -13.91 19.27
C PHE A 66 5.25 -12.87 19.77
N ILE A 67 4.00 -12.93 19.30
CA ILE A 67 2.93 -12.05 19.77
C ILE A 67 2.71 -12.25 21.28
N GLU A 68 2.75 -13.49 21.76
CA GLU A 68 2.61 -13.81 23.18
C GLU A 68 3.87 -13.45 23.99
N GLU A 69 5.06 -13.81 23.48
CA GLU A 69 6.36 -13.58 24.15
C GLU A 69 6.62 -12.08 24.39
N PHE A 70 6.29 -11.23 23.41
CA PHE A 70 6.58 -9.80 23.48
C PHE A 70 5.37 -8.92 23.79
N ALA A 71 4.25 -9.49 24.24
CA ALA A 71 3.01 -8.77 24.48
C ALA A 71 3.14 -7.59 25.48
N ASN A 72 4.12 -7.62 26.39
CA ASN A 72 4.31 -6.58 27.39
C ASN A 72 4.89 -5.28 26.84
N ASN A 73 5.76 -5.35 25.81
CA ASN A 73 6.43 -4.18 25.24
C ASN A 73 6.27 -4.00 23.73
N CYS A 74 5.70 -4.96 23.05
CA CYS A 74 5.56 -4.88 21.59
C CYS A 74 4.12 -5.18 21.13
N ARG A 75 3.69 -4.51 20.08
CA ARG A 75 2.44 -4.78 19.38
C ARG A 75 2.74 -5.13 17.93
N PHE A 76 1.87 -5.93 17.33
CA PHE A 76 2.04 -6.41 15.97
C PHE A 76 0.90 -5.91 15.09
N ILE A 77 1.24 -5.36 13.94
CA ILE A 77 0.29 -4.98 12.89
C ILE A 77 0.62 -5.81 11.66
N LEU A 78 -0.33 -6.65 11.25
CA LEU A 78 -0.24 -7.46 10.04
C LEU A 78 -1.08 -6.79 8.97
N THR A 79 -0.51 -6.50 7.81
CA THR A 79 -1.26 -6.08 6.63
C THR A 79 -1.31 -7.22 5.63
N CYS A 80 -2.44 -7.43 4.98
CA CYS A 80 -2.60 -8.45 3.96
C CYS A 80 -3.68 -8.06 2.95
N ASN A 81 -3.58 -8.60 1.75
CA ASN A 81 -4.62 -8.50 0.74
C ASN A 81 -5.61 -9.67 0.81
N PHE A 82 -5.15 -10.83 1.26
CA PHE A 82 -5.92 -12.06 1.32
C PHE A 82 -6.03 -12.57 2.77
N LYS A 83 -7.10 -12.17 3.46
CA LYS A 83 -7.35 -12.57 4.85
C LYS A 83 -7.35 -14.09 5.05
N ASN A 84 -7.86 -14.84 4.10
CA ASN A 84 -7.93 -16.30 4.15
C ASN A 84 -6.58 -17.02 4.08
N ARG A 85 -5.49 -16.31 3.77
CA ARG A 85 -4.13 -16.86 3.83
C ARG A 85 -3.49 -16.72 5.21
N ILE A 86 -4.11 -15.97 6.11
CA ILE A 86 -3.67 -15.86 7.50
C ILE A 86 -4.36 -16.97 8.29
N ILE A 87 -3.58 -17.71 9.09
CA ILE A 87 -4.11 -18.83 9.88
C ILE A 87 -5.03 -18.34 11.00
N GLU A 88 -6.06 -19.13 11.32
CA GLU A 88 -7.06 -18.83 12.34
C GLU A 88 -6.45 -18.49 13.73
N PRO A 89 -5.37 -19.15 14.20
CA PRO A 89 -4.74 -18.78 15.46
C PRO A 89 -4.19 -17.35 15.53
N LEU A 90 -3.88 -16.72 14.39
CA LEU A 90 -3.49 -15.31 14.34
C LEU A 90 -4.72 -14.40 14.34
N HIS A 91 -5.79 -14.77 13.64
CA HIS A 91 -7.06 -14.04 13.70
C HIS A 91 -7.62 -13.93 15.12
N SER A 92 -7.52 -15.00 15.92
CA SER A 92 -7.99 -14.99 17.31
C SER A 92 -7.18 -14.09 18.24
N ARG A 93 -5.96 -13.68 17.86
CA ARG A 93 -5.05 -12.84 18.65
C ARG A 93 -4.98 -11.40 18.19
N CYS A 94 -5.48 -11.13 17.01
CA CYS A 94 -5.45 -9.81 16.40
C CYS A 94 -6.86 -9.28 16.15
N GLY A 95 -7.08 -8.00 16.40
CA GLY A 95 -8.29 -7.34 15.91
C GLY A 95 -8.24 -7.26 14.37
N VAL A 96 -9.27 -7.75 13.71
CA VAL A 96 -9.34 -7.73 12.24
C VAL A 96 -10.10 -6.50 11.78
N TYR A 97 -9.45 -5.67 10.96
CA TYR A 97 -10.01 -4.46 10.36
C TYR A 97 -9.97 -4.57 8.84
N GLU A 98 -11.13 -4.52 8.20
CA GLU A 98 -11.24 -4.57 6.75
C GLU A 98 -11.41 -3.15 6.18
N PHE A 99 -10.52 -2.76 5.27
CA PHE A 99 -10.56 -1.47 4.59
C PHE A 99 -11.37 -1.57 3.29
N ASN A 100 -12.65 -1.90 3.42
CA ASN A 100 -13.59 -1.96 2.30
C ASN A 100 -14.20 -0.59 2.06
N THR A 101 -14.10 -0.11 0.82
CA THR A 101 -14.67 1.19 0.43
C THR A 101 -16.05 0.98 -0.21
N THR A 102 -17.08 1.57 0.36
CA THR A 102 -18.42 1.58 -0.24
C THR A 102 -18.46 2.55 -1.42
N LYS A 103 -19.42 2.36 -2.35
CA LYS A 103 -19.60 3.27 -3.50
C LYS A 103 -19.80 4.73 -3.07
N LYS A 104 -20.48 4.96 -1.94
CA LYS A 104 -20.73 6.30 -1.40
C LYS A 104 -19.45 6.95 -0.88
N GLU A 105 -18.64 6.20 -0.15
CA GLU A 105 -17.35 6.67 0.38
C GLU A 105 -16.34 6.91 -0.75
N LEU A 106 -16.38 6.06 -1.80
CA LEU A 106 -15.50 6.17 -2.95
C LEU A 106 -15.60 7.54 -3.63
N ALA A 107 -16.79 8.08 -3.78
CA ALA A 107 -17.00 9.41 -4.36
C ALA A 107 -16.33 10.52 -3.52
N GLY A 108 -16.47 10.45 -2.19
CA GLY A 108 -15.80 11.37 -1.27
C GLY A 108 -14.28 11.25 -1.30
N LEU A 109 -13.76 10.02 -1.32
CA LEU A 109 -12.33 9.74 -1.43
C LEU A 109 -11.77 10.20 -2.78
N ALA A 110 -12.49 9.98 -3.88
CA ALA A 110 -12.10 10.45 -5.21
C ALA A 110 -11.96 11.98 -5.27
N ALA A 111 -12.90 12.72 -4.66
CA ALA A 111 -12.84 14.18 -4.57
C ALA A 111 -11.64 14.66 -3.74
N GLN A 112 -11.34 14.01 -2.62
CA GLN A 112 -10.15 14.31 -1.81
C GLN A 112 -8.86 13.98 -2.57
N PHE A 113 -8.84 12.84 -3.26
CA PHE A 113 -7.70 12.42 -4.05
C PHE A 113 -7.44 13.38 -5.23
N MET A 114 -8.49 13.88 -5.88
CA MET A 114 -8.37 14.87 -6.95
C MET A 114 -7.64 16.13 -6.47
N LYS A 115 -8.01 16.67 -5.31
CA LYS A 115 -7.31 17.80 -4.68
C LYS A 115 -5.84 17.49 -4.40
N ARG A 116 -5.57 16.29 -3.89
CA ARG A 116 -4.22 15.85 -3.59
C ARG A 116 -3.38 15.68 -4.87
N ALA A 117 -3.95 15.08 -5.92
CA ALA A 117 -3.31 14.91 -7.21
C ALA A 117 -2.94 16.26 -7.85
N THR A 118 -3.86 17.23 -7.82
CA THR A 118 -3.59 18.60 -8.27
C THR A 118 -2.43 19.23 -7.49
N SER A 119 -2.44 19.13 -6.17
CA SER A 119 -1.34 19.63 -5.33
C SER A 119 0.00 18.97 -5.63
N ILE A 120 0.04 17.69 -5.98
CA ILE A 120 1.25 16.98 -6.38
C ILE A 120 1.74 17.51 -7.75
N LEU A 121 0.87 17.63 -8.73
CA LEU A 121 1.21 18.15 -10.05
C LEU A 121 1.76 19.58 -9.98
N ASP A 122 1.16 20.44 -9.14
CA ASP A 122 1.64 21.79 -8.91
C ASP A 122 3.04 21.80 -8.25
N ALA A 123 3.27 20.92 -7.25
CA ALA A 123 4.55 20.83 -6.56
C ALA A 123 5.69 20.29 -7.44
N GLU A 124 5.38 19.40 -8.38
CA GLU A 124 6.33 18.85 -9.35
C GLU A 124 6.53 19.76 -10.57
N GLY A 125 5.83 20.89 -10.65
CA GLY A 125 5.93 21.84 -11.77
C GLY A 125 5.45 21.27 -13.11
N VAL A 126 4.57 20.29 -13.05
CA VAL A 126 4.01 19.60 -14.23
C VAL A 126 2.82 20.39 -14.76
N SER A 127 2.72 20.51 -16.11
CA SER A 127 1.56 21.11 -16.75
C SER A 127 0.27 20.45 -16.28
N ARG A 128 -0.70 21.25 -15.86
CA ARG A 128 -1.98 20.75 -15.35
C ARG A 128 -2.71 19.96 -16.43
N ILE A 129 -3.15 18.77 -16.03
CA ILE A 129 -4.18 18.02 -16.74
C ILE A 129 -5.50 18.74 -16.48
N ASP A 130 -6.36 18.86 -17.49
CA ASP A 130 -7.69 19.43 -17.30
C ASP A 130 -8.49 18.62 -16.26
N ASP A 131 -9.29 19.30 -15.46
CA ASP A 131 -10.03 18.71 -14.36
C ASP A 131 -10.95 17.55 -14.79
N LYS A 132 -11.48 17.63 -16.02
CA LYS A 132 -12.35 16.59 -16.58
C LYS A 132 -11.58 15.30 -16.88
N SER A 133 -10.40 15.42 -17.48
CA SER A 133 -9.52 14.29 -17.78
C SER A 133 -8.98 13.66 -16.49
N LEU A 134 -8.61 14.48 -15.50
CA LEU A 134 -8.20 14.01 -14.17
C LEU A 134 -9.34 13.26 -13.48
N ALA A 135 -10.54 13.81 -13.48
CA ALA A 135 -11.71 13.15 -12.91
C ALA A 135 -12.02 11.80 -13.58
N ASN A 136 -11.96 11.75 -14.92
CA ASN A 136 -12.17 10.51 -15.68
C ASN A 136 -11.11 9.46 -15.34
N LEU A 137 -9.83 9.84 -15.23
CA LEU A 137 -8.74 8.95 -14.84
C LEU A 137 -8.97 8.38 -13.45
N ILE A 138 -9.36 9.22 -12.49
CA ILE A 138 -9.66 8.81 -11.12
C ILE A 138 -10.84 7.83 -11.12
N MET A 139 -11.95 8.16 -11.76
CA MET A 139 -13.14 7.31 -11.79
C MET A 139 -12.89 5.95 -12.46
N LYS A 140 -12.00 5.92 -13.46
CA LYS A 140 -11.64 4.69 -14.18
C LYS A 140 -10.87 3.69 -13.32
N HIS A 141 -10.00 4.18 -12.43
CA HIS A 141 -9.06 3.33 -11.70
C HIS A 141 -9.29 3.26 -10.19
N ALA A 142 -10.15 4.13 -9.62
CA ALA A 142 -10.46 4.07 -8.20
C ALA A 142 -11.08 2.71 -7.82
N PRO A 143 -10.68 2.12 -6.69
CA PRO A 143 -9.87 2.68 -5.60
C PRO A 143 -8.35 2.46 -5.71
N ASP A 144 -7.80 2.10 -6.86
CA ASP A 144 -6.36 1.88 -7.04
C ASP A 144 -5.61 3.22 -7.21
N TRP A 145 -5.40 3.91 -6.09
CA TRP A 145 -4.73 5.21 -6.05
C TRP A 145 -3.29 5.17 -6.56
N ARG A 146 -2.58 4.05 -6.36
CA ARG A 146 -1.21 3.87 -6.86
C ARG A 146 -1.17 3.87 -8.38
N ARG A 147 -2.09 3.15 -9.00
CA ARG A 147 -2.23 3.11 -10.46
C ARG A 147 -2.54 4.49 -11.02
N ILE A 148 -3.41 5.24 -10.37
CA ILE A 148 -3.74 6.61 -10.81
C ILE A 148 -2.50 7.50 -10.79
N LEU A 149 -1.69 7.45 -9.71
CA LEU A 149 -0.44 8.21 -9.64
C LEU A 149 0.57 7.81 -10.72
N ASN A 150 0.72 6.51 -10.98
CA ASN A 150 1.59 6.02 -12.05
C ASN A 150 1.14 6.50 -13.43
N GLU A 151 -0.18 6.51 -13.69
CA GLU A 151 -0.72 7.05 -14.94
C GLU A 151 -0.49 8.56 -15.04
N LEU A 152 -0.68 9.32 -13.96
CA LEU A 152 -0.38 10.74 -13.92
C LEU A 152 1.10 11.01 -14.18
N GLN A 153 2.01 10.25 -13.58
CA GLN A 153 3.44 10.36 -13.82
C GLN A 153 3.78 10.06 -15.28
N ARG A 154 3.18 9.03 -15.87
CA ARG A 154 3.38 8.71 -17.28
C ARG A 154 2.92 9.85 -18.19
N HIS A 155 1.76 10.44 -17.92
CA HIS A 155 1.28 11.59 -18.67
C HIS A 155 2.20 12.81 -18.55
N SER A 156 2.79 13.05 -17.39
CA SER A 156 3.73 14.15 -17.18
C SER A 156 5.02 14.01 -17.97
N MET A 157 5.50 12.77 -18.17
CA MET A 157 6.74 12.48 -18.92
C MET A 157 6.56 12.56 -20.43
N VAL A 158 5.38 12.23 -20.95
CA VAL A 158 5.11 12.18 -22.40
C VAL A 158 4.79 13.57 -22.97
N GLY A 159 4.51 14.56 -22.11
CA GLY A 159 3.97 15.85 -22.51
C GLY A 159 2.58 15.67 -23.12
N ILE A 160 1.56 16.24 -22.52
CA ILE A 160 0.25 16.26 -23.16
C ILE A 160 0.35 17.29 -24.27
N ASP A 161 0.47 16.86 -25.52
CA ASP A 161 0.15 17.69 -26.66
C ASP A 161 -1.33 18.07 -26.50
N SER A 162 -1.56 19.25 -25.97
CA SER A 162 -2.88 19.82 -25.66
C SER A 162 -3.72 20.12 -26.91
N ASP A 163 -3.28 19.68 -28.09
CA ASP A 163 -3.92 20.07 -29.38
C ASP A 163 -4.52 18.88 -30.15
N ARG A 164 -4.66 17.71 -29.52
CA ARG A 164 -5.42 16.62 -30.12
C ARG A 164 -6.63 16.31 -29.25
N GLY A 165 -7.71 17.06 -29.53
CA GLY A 165 -9.05 16.60 -29.20
C GLY A 165 -9.22 15.15 -29.66
N ASP A 166 -9.77 14.35 -28.78
CA ASP A 166 -10.09 12.92 -28.84
C ASP A 166 -9.11 11.97 -28.13
N SER A 167 -9.63 11.49 -27.00
CA SER A 167 -9.56 10.10 -26.53
C SER A 167 -8.41 9.25 -27.09
N ASN A 168 -7.16 9.55 -26.81
CA ASN A 168 -6.11 8.56 -26.95
C ASN A 168 -5.81 7.91 -25.58
N VAL A 169 -6.78 7.19 -25.04
CA VAL A 169 -6.47 5.91 -24.45
C VAL A 169 -5.73 5.16 -25.57
N LEU A 170 -4.40 4.98 -25.44
CA LEU A 170 -3.69 4.00 -26.25
C LEU A 170 -4.47 2.70 -26.06
N SER A 171 -5.40 2.45 -26.99
CA SER A 171 -6.12 1.19 -27.00
C SER A 171 -5.04 0.14 -27.27
N TYR A 172 -5.16 -1.02 -26.65
CA TYR A 172 -4.26 -2.13 -26.92
C TYR A 172 -4.12 -2.40 -28.43
N SER A 173 -5.12 -2.01 -29.24
CA SER A 173 -5.09 -2.04 -30.70
C SER A 173 -3.98 -1.19 -31.30
N SER A 174 -3.75 0.05 -30.85
CA SER A 174 -2.69 0.90 -31.42
C SER A 174 -1.28 0.42 -31.06
N LEU A 175 -1.12 -0.26 -29.91
CA LEU A 175 0.15 -0.92 -29.56
C LEU A 175 0.40 -2.15 -30.44
N PHE A 176 -0.64 -2.94 -30.70
CA PHE A 176 -0.58 -4.11 -31.61
C PHE A 176 -0.28 -3.69 -33.06
N ASP A 177 -0.88 -2.62 -33.53
CA ASP A 177 -0.65 -2.09 -34.88
C ASP A 177 0.78 -1.53 -35.03
N TYR A 178 1.31 -0.87 -33.98
CA TYR A 178 2.70 -0.41 -33.96
C TYR A 178 3.70 -1.58 -33.94
N LEU A 179 3.42 -2.66 -33.19
CA LEU A 179 4.27 -3.84 -33.17
C LEU A 179 4.24 -4.62 -34.49
N LYS A 180 3.10 -4.69 -35.17
CA LYS A 180 2.96 -5.31 -36.50
C LYS A 180 3.61 -4.54 -37.64
N SER A 181 3.83 -3.24 -37.49
CA SER A 181 4.47 -2.40 -38.51
C SER A 181 5.99 -2.45 -38.48
N LYS A 182 6.60 -3.20 -37.55
CA LYS A 182 8.06 -3.37 -37.40
C LYS A 182 8.60 -4.73 -37.80
N ASP A 183 7.74 -5.65 -38.23
CA ASP A 183 8.10 -6.89 -38.96
C ASP A 183 7.91 -6.66 -40.47
#